data_0b27e5f26f8b38ffcf832849c90c2d3c
#
_entry.id   0b27e5f26f8b38ffcf832849c90c2d3c
#
_cell.length_a   1.000
_cell.length_b   1.000
_cell.length_c   1.000
_cell.angle_alpha   90.00
_cell.angle_beta   90.00
_cell.angle_gamma   90.00
#
_symmetry.space_group_name_H-M   'P 1'
#
loop_
_entity.id
_entity.type
_entity.pdbx_description
1 polymer ?
#
loop_
_entity_poly.entity_id
_entity_poly.type
_entity_poly.pdbx_seq_one_letter_code
_entity_poly.pdbx_strand_id
1 'polypeptide(L)' 'MTSSQTILDDVFHFAEKYKNDPMAISASLMVVAKTIYLNKLGPEQTQFMIHLFADNMEQPYQIEKVTLH' A
#
# COMPACT_ATOMS: atom_id res chain seq x y z
N MET A 1 -0.08 19.77 6.38
CA MET A 1 0.18 18.33 6.59
C MET A 1 -0.74 17.51 5.69
N THR A 2 -0.21 16.50 5.03
CA THR A 2 -0.98 15.67 4.11
C THR A 2 -1.70 14.58 4.88
N SER A 3 -3.01 14.43 4.67
CA SER A 3 -3.78 13.39 5.33
C SER A 3 -3.51 12.02 4.69
N SER A 4 -3.76 10.96 5.45
CA SER A 4 -3.63 9.59 4.94
C SER A 4 -4.54 9.36 3.74
N GLN A 5 -5.73 9.95 3.76
CA GLN A 5 -6.67 9.81 2.66
C GLN A 5 -6.13 10.46 1.38
N THR A 6 -5.52 11.63 1.51
CA THR A 6 -4.93 12.31 0.36
C THR A 6 -3.78 11.50 -0.22
N ILE A 7 -2.93 10.93 0.64
CA ILE A 7 -1.83 10.10 0.18
C ILE A 7 -2.36 8.88 -0.55
N LEU A 8 -3.37 8.23 0.00
CA LEU A 8 -3.95 7.04 -0.60
C LEU A 8 -4.55 7.36 -1.98
N ASP A 9 -5.28 8.48 -2.08
CA ASP A 9 -5.86 8.91 -3.34
C ASP A 9 -4.77 9.17 -4.39
N ASP A 10 -3.68 9.80 -3.98
CA ASP A 10 -2.56 10.07 -4.88
C ASP A 10 -1.92 8.78 -5.37
N VAL A 11 -1.77 7.79 -4.49
CA VAL A 11 -1.19 6.51 -4.87
C VAL A 11 -2.09 5.76 -5.84
N PHE A 12 -3.40 5.75 -5.58
CA PHE A 12 -4.35 5.14 -6.52
C PHE A 12 -4.32 5.83 -7.87
N HIS A 13 -4.25 7.14 -7.86
CA HIS A 13 -4.19 7.91 -9.10
C HIS A 13 -2.91 7.60 -9.88
N PHE A 14 -1.79 7.49 -9.17
CA PHE A 14 -0.52 7.11 -9.78
C PHE A 14 -0.61 5.71 -10.38
N ALA A 15 -1.17 4.76 -9.63
CA ALA A 15 -1.28 3.38 -10.08
C ALA A 15 -2.13 3.26 -11.34
N GLU A 16 -3.11 4.12 -11.50
CA GLU A 16 -4.00 4.09 -12.65
C GLU A 16 -3.25 4.35 -13.95
N LYS A 17 -2.15 5.08 -13.90
CA LYS A 17 -1.31 5.29 -15.08
C LYS A 17 -0.77 3.98 -15.64
N TYR A 18 -0.68 2.97 -14.81
CA TYR A 18 -0.08 1.68 -15.14
C TYR A 18 -1.10 0.55 -15.11
N LYS A 19 -2.37 0.87 -15.31
CA LYS A 19 -3.46 -0.11 -15.19
C LYS A 19 -3.36 -1.25 -16.19
N ASN A 20 -2.60 -1.06 -17.26
CA ASN A 20 -2.39 -2.11 -18.25
C ASN A 20 -1.32 -3.13 -17.82
N ASP A 21 -0.63 -2.84 -16.71
CA ASP A 21 0.39 -3.74 -16.19
C ASP A 21 0.27 -3.83 -14.67
N PRO A 22 -0.86 -4.39 -14.18
CA PRO A 22 -1.16 -4.36 -12.75
C PRO A 22 -0.17 -5.12 -11.89
N MET A 23 0.41 -6.20 -12.42
CA MET A 23 1.37 -6.97 -11.64
C MET A 23 2.66 -6.19 -11.42
N ALA A 24 3.13 -5.50 -12.45
CA ALA A 24 4.36 -4.72 -12.34
C ALA A 24 4.21 -3.56 -11.38
N ILE A 25 3.09 -2.81 -11.48
CA ILE A 25 2.88 -1.68 -10.56
C ILE A 25 2.70 -2.18 -9.12
N SER A 26 2.00 -3.28 -8.93
CA SER A 26 1.80 -3.84 -7.59
C SER A 26 3.12 -4.26 -6.95
N ALA A 27 3.95 -4.98 -7.70
CA ALA A 27 5.26 -5.40 -7.20
C ALA A 27 6.13 -4.20 -6.86
N SER A 28 6.09 -3.17 -7.71
CA SER A 28 6.87 -1.95 -7.47
C SER A 28 6.43 -1.23 -6.20
N LEU A 29 5.12 -1.13 -5.98
CA LEU A 29 4.59 -0.51 -4.78
C LEU A 29 4.99 -1.28 -3.52
N MET A 30 5.00 -2.61 -3.61
CA MET A 30 5.43 -3.44 -2.48
C MET A 30 6.90 -3.22 -2.15
N VAL A 31 7.75 -3.11 -3.17
CA VAL A 31 9.18 -2.85 -2.95
C VAL A 31 9.37 -1.50 -2.28
N VAL A 32 8.67 -0.48 -2.74
CA VAL A 32 8.75 0.86 -2.13
C VAL A 32 8.28 0.82 -0.68
N ALA A 33 7.13 0.19 -0.45
CA ALA A 33 6.59 0.08 0.91
C ALA A 33 7.56 -0.64 1.84
N LYS A 34 8.11 -1.76 1.39
CA LYS A 34 9.08 -2.53 2.19
C LYS A 34 10.30 -1.67 2.52
N THR A 35 10.80 -0.94 1.53
CA THR A 35 11.98 -0.10 1.73
C THR A 35 11.73 0.98 2.77
N ILE A 36 10.58 1.63 2.70
CA ILE A 36 10.23 2.67 3.67
C ILE A 36 10.12 2.08 5.07
N TYR A 37 9.42 0.95 5.21
CA TYR A 37 9.29 0.30 6.51
C TYR A 37 10.65 -0.10 7.08
N LEU A 38 11.51 -0.69 6.26
CA LEU A 38 12.84 -1.10 6.73
C LEU A 38 13.65 0.09 7.23
N ASN A 39 13.59 1.19 6.53
CA ASN A 39 14.34 2.38 6.92
C ASN A 39 13.80 3.05 8.18
N LYS A 40 12.50 2.95 8.41
CA LYS A 40 11.86 3.63 9.53
C LYS A 40 11.70 2.74 10.76
N LEU A 41 11.45 1.46 10.56
CA LEU A 41 11.07 0.55 11.65
C LEU A 41 12.10 -0.55 11.91
N GLY A 42 12.99 -0.82 10.95
CA GLY A 42 13.92 -1.93 11.04
C GLY A 42 13.27 -3.24 10.63
N PRO A 43 14.10 -4.31 10.51
CA PRO A 43 13.62 -5.57 9.92
C PRO A 43 12.53 -6.28 10.72
N GLU A 44 12.62 -6.28 12.05
CA GLU A 44 11.64 -6.99 12.87
C GLU A 44 10.26 -6.36 12.77
N GLN A 45 10.19 -5.04 12.93
CA GLN A 45 8.92 -4.34 12.85
C GLN A 45 8.34 -4.40 11.45
N THR A 46 9.19 -4.34 10.45
CA THR A 46 8.76 -4.46 9.06
C THR A 46 8.12 -5.81 8.82
N GLN A 47 8.75 -6.88 9.31
CA GLN A 47 8.21 -8.23 9.18
C GLN A 47 6.85 -8.34 9.87
N PHE A 48 6.71 -7.73 11.03
CA PHE A 48 5.45 -7.73 11.77
C PHE A 48 4.35 -7.03 10.96
N MET A 49 4.64 -5.88 10.37
CA MET A 49 3.68 -5.15 9.57
C MET A 49 3.24 -5.94 8.34
N ILE A 50 4.19 -6.59 7.68
CA ILE A 50 3.87 -7.40 6.51
C ILE A 50 2.99 -8.59 6.90
N HIS A 51 3.26 -9.21 8.05
CA HIS A 51 2.42 -10.28 8.56
C HIS A 51 0.99 -9.83 8.85
N LEU A 52 0.84 -8.63 9.41
CA LEU A 52 -0.50 -8.09 9.65
C LEU A 52 -1.30 -7.97 8.36
N PHE A 53 -0.67 -7.47 7.30
CA PHE A 53 -1.34 -7.38 6.01
C PHE A 53 -1.72 -8.76 5.49
N ALA A 54 -0.81 -9.72 5.60
CA ALA A 54 -1.08 -11.08 5.12
C ALA A 54 -2.22 -11.73 5.89
N ASP A 55 -2.25 -11.55 7.20
CA ASP A 55 -3.27 -12.14 8.06
C ASP A 55 -4.65 -11.55 7.79
N ASN A 56 -4.72 -10.31 7.32
CA ASN A 56 -6.00 -9.64 7.06
C ASN A 56 -6.39 -9.69 5.59
N MET A 57 -5.71 -10.52 4.81
CA MET A 57 -5.97 -10.57 3.37
C MET A 57 -7.35 -11.11 3.03
N GLU A 58 -7.94 -11.93 3.89
CA GLU A 58 -9.28 -12.47 3.68
C GLU A 58 -10.37 -11.41 3.87
N GLN A 59 -10.02 -10.30 4.49
CA GLN A 59 -10.93 -9.17 4.63
C GLN A 59 -10.37 -8.02 3.82
N PRO A 60 -10.57 -8.05 2.50
CA PRO A 60 -9.94 -7.07 1.63
C PRO A 60 -10.40 -5.66 1.96
N TYR A 61 -9.48 -4.75 1.79
CA TYR A 61 -9.77 -3.33 1.93
C TYR A 61 -10.75 -2.94 0.84
N GLN A 62 -11.88 -2.36 1.23
CA GLN A 62 -12.90 -2.00 0.26
C GLN A 62 -12.65 -0.60 -0.28
N ILE A 63 -12.15 -0.56 -1.50
CA ILE A 63 -11.77 0.68 -2.15
C ILE A 63 -12.94 1.66 -2.23
N GLU A 64 -14.15 1.15 -2.46
CA GLU A 64 -15.33 2.02 -2.53
C GLU A 64 -15.53 2.80 -1.24
N LYS A 65 -15.30 2.17 -0.10
CA LYS A 65 -15.42 2.86 1.17
C LYS A 65 -14.37 3.95 1.32
N VAL A 66 -13.18 3.70 0.80
CA VAL A 66 -12.11 4.68 0.85
C VAL A 66 -12.44 5.90 -0.01
N THR A 67 -12.94 5.67 -1.21
CA THR A 67 -13.22 6.75 -2.15
C THR A 67 -14.49 7.52 -1.82
N LEU A 68 -15.41 6.90 -1.11
CA LEU A 68 -16.67 7.55 -0.73
C LEU A 68 -16.52 8.43 0.50
N HIS A 69 -15.44 8.32 1.20
CA HIS A 69 -15.19 9.09 2.39
C HIS A 69 -14.09 10.10 2.20
#